data_e789ffbce57221bca73a3359d9b605d6
#
_entry.id   e789ffbce57221bca73a3359d9b605d6
#
_cell.length_a   1.000
_cell.length_b   1.000
_cell.length_c   1.000
_cell.angle_alpha   90.00
_cell.angle_beta   90.00
_cell.angle_gamma   90.00
#
_symmetry.space_group_name_H-M   'P 1'
#
loop_
_entity.id
_entity.type
_entity.pdbx_description
1 polymer ?
#
loop_
_entity_poly.entity_id
_entity_poly.type
_entity_poly.pdbx_seq_one_letter_code
_entity_poly.pdbx_strand_id
1 'polypeptide(L)'
;MLNCITKLDNEWMLVRMPLPFSLKWVNSYIIPDSSGYTIIDPGLRTDEAIELWEQVLEHLNIQWHEIKKIIVTHQHPDHYGLAGFMQERSSAPVFMSSRAHQYARKLWGNEAESDYNAALLALFAKHGMPQHLLQAIDENLSEFRPRVLPHPKVTYIQAGDTIAFGDRQWLLIDAPGHAFGQLCFYNEDEQIMFCGDQVLDRITPNVSIVPGEEQDPLHHFLMSLEQLKQYKVRLALPGHRDPIVNFAGRLEQLQQHHARRLDNMLDQLRQVSCTAFESCELFFGSHLRQNAHNLRFAMAETLAHLAYLEIRGKIVSESNDDQIIYYKSV
;
A
#
# COMPACT_ATOMS: atom_id res chain seq x y z
N MET A 1 2.39 11.79 27.57
CA MET A 1 2.17 10.83 26.49
C MET A 1 2.88 11.36 25.26
N LEU A 2 3.65 10.56 24.55
CA LEU A 2 4.28 11.01 23.30
C LEU A 2 3.18 11.40 22.30
N ASN A 3 3.33 12.53 21.61
CA ASN A 3 2.31 13.05 20.68
C ASN A 3 2.00 12.10 19.50
N CYS A 4 2.87 11.12 19.25
CA CYS A 4 2.70 10.11 18.20
C CYS A 4 1.83 8.92 18.64
N ILE A 5 1.52 8.78 19.94
CA ILE A 5 0.74 7.65 20.46
C ILE A 5 -0.70 8.10 20.71
N THR A 6 -1.64 7.35 20.17
CA THR A 6 -3.07 7.47 20.48
C THR A 6 -3.54 6.17 21.11
N LYS A 7 -4.03 6.22 22.36
CA LYS A 7 -4.68 5.06 22.98
C LYS A 7 -6.05 4.86 22.36
N LEU A 8 -6.29 3.66 21.87
CA LEU A 8 -7.58 3.22 21.37
C LEU A 8 -8.39 2.54 22.50
N ASP A 9 -9.66 2.26 22.24
CA ASP A 9 -10.43 1.36 23.09
C ASP A 9 -9.68 0.03 23.21
N ASN A 10 -9.88 -0.74 24.26
CA ASN A 10 -9.23 -2.03 24.49
C ASN A 10 -7.71 -2.00 24.81
N GLU A 11 -7.18 -0.92 25.32
CA GLU A 11 -5.76 -0.74 25.67
C GLU A 11 -4.80 -0.77 24.48
N TRP A 12 -5.28 -0.80 23.24
CA TRP A 12 -4.45 -0.79 22.04
C TRP A 12 -3.86 0.59 21.80
N MET A 13 -2.67 0.62 21.23
CA MET A 13 -1.99 1.87 20.89
C MET A 13 -1.85 1.97 19.37
N LEU A 14 -2.31 3.08 18.82
CA LEU A 14 -1.95 3.52 17.49
C LEU A 14 -0.74 4.42 17.60
N VAL A 15 0.35 4.06 16.92
CA VAL A 15 1.60 4.81 16.87
C VAL A 15 1.79 5.36 15.45
N ARG A 16 1.91 6.68 15.32
CA ARG A 16 2.17 7.34 14.04
C ARG A 16 3.67 7.36 13.77
N MET A 17 4.12 6.40 12.95
CA MET A 17 5.52 6.28 12.57
C MET A 17 5.88 7.26 11.45
N PRO A 18 6.98 8.03 11.55
CA PRO A 18 7.30 9.10 10.62
C PRO A 18 7.66 8.58 9.23
N LEU A 19 7.26 9.33 8.21
CA LEU A 19 7.60 9.10 6.81
C LEU A 19 8.18 10.37 6.18
N PRO A 20 9.26 10.28 5.39
CA PRO A 20 9.86 11.41 4.69
C PRO A 20 9.07 11.81 3.42
N PHE A 21 7.75 11.56 3.40
CA PHE A 21 6.86 11.77 2.25
C PHE A 21 5.67 12.65 2.63
N SER A 22 4.85 13.00 1.62
CA SER A 22 3.63 13.80 1.79
C SER A 22 2.59 13.16 2.73
N LEU A 23 2.60 11.85 2.88
CA LEU A 23 1.76 11.12 3.85
C LEU A 23 2.13 11.42 5.30
N LYS A 24 3.38 11.81 5.58
CA LYS A 24 3.96 12.20 6.87
C LYS A 24 4.11 11.06 7.88
N TRP A 25 3.19 10.10 7.95
CA TRP A 25 3.25 8.95 8.86
C TRP A 25 2.47 7.76 8.32
N VAL A 26 2.86 6.58 8.79
CA VAL A 26 2.11 5.33 8.71
C VAL A 26 1.64 4.95 10.12
N ASN A 27 0.50 4.31 10.20
CA ASN A 27 -0.06 3.81 11.45
C ASN A 27 0.53 2.43 11.76
N SER A 28 1.27 2.34 12.84
CA SER A 28 1.65 1.10 13.47
C SER A 28 0.76 0.83 14.68
N TYR A 29 0.44 -0.43 14.96
CA TYR A 29 -0.41 -0.75 16.09
C TYR A 29 0.34 -1.65 17.08
N ILE A 30 0.24 -1.33 18.39
CA ILE A 30 0.71 -2.16 19.49
C ILE A 30 -0.52 -2.76 20.16
N ILE A 31 -0.63 -4.07 20.10
CA ILE A 31 -1.78 -4.82 20.61
C ILE A 31 -1.30 -5.72 21.76
N PRO A 32 -1.64 -5.41 23.04
CA PRO A 32 -1.32 -6.27 24.17
C PRO A 32 -2.16 -7.54 24.16
N ASP A 33 -1.58 -8.62 24.61
CA ASP A 33 -2.28 -9.86 24.93
C ASP A 33 -1.64 -10.56 26.15
N SER A 34 -2.22 -11.69 26.59
CA SER A 34 -1.74 -12.46 27.74
C SER A 34 -0.29 -12.96 27.59
N SER A 35 0.26 -13.01 26.38
CA SER A 35 1.63 -13.46 26.09
C SER A 35 2.65 -12.34 25.95
N GLY A 36 2.20 -11.10 25.74
CA GLY A 36 3.02 -9.92 25.49
C GLY A 36 2.37 -8.97 24.48
N TYR A 37 3.08 -8.60 23.42
CA TYR A 37 2.61 -7.59 22.46
C TYR A 37 2.72 -8.10 21.02
N THR A 38 1.72 -7.75 20.23
CA THR A 38 1.75 -7.88 18.77
C THR A 38 1.94 -6.50 18.16
N ILE A 39 2.87 -6.37 17.20
CA ILE A 39 3.05 -5.17 16.38
C ILE A 39 2.45 -5.42 15.00
N ILE A 40 1.63 -4.49 14.49
CA ILE A 40 1.11 -4.53 13.13
C ILE A 40 1.72 -3.37 12.36
N ASP A 41 2.33 -3.65 11.19
CA ASP A 41 2.96 -2.71 10.27
C ASP A 41 3.98 -1.79 10.96
N PRO A 42 5.22 -2.26 11.19
CA PRO A 42 6.18 -1.58 12.04
C PRO A 42 6.75 -0.27 11.47
N GLY A 43 6.52 0.03 10.20
CA GLY A 43 6.96 1.28 9.58
C GLY A 43 8.12 1.16 8.61
N LEU A 44 8.51 2.29 8.02
CA LEU A 44 9.67 2.43 7.15
C LEU A 44 10.96 2.47 7.98
N ARG A 45 12.00 1.77 7.55
CA ARG A 45 13.30 1.84 8.23
C ARG A 45 14.01 3.16 7.92
N THR A 46 13.95 4.07 8.86
CA THR A 46 14.74 5.30 8.94
C THR A 46 15.31 5.43 10.35
N ASP A 47 16.37 6.21 10.52
CA ASP A 47 16.94 6.43 11.86
C ASP A 47 15.91 7.08 12.78
N GLU A 48 15.14 8.04 12.29
CA GLU A 48 14.06 8.71 13.04
C GLU A 48 12.98 7.70 13.50
N ALA A 49 12.61 6.73 12.65
CA ALA A 49 11.61 5.71 13.00
C ALA A 49 12.17 4.71 14.02
N ILE A 50 13.45 4.37 13.94
CA ILE A 50 14.12 3.50 14.92
C ILE A 50 14.17 4.19 16.29
N GLU A 51 14.66 5.44 16.35
CA GLU A 51 14.71 6.23 17.57
C GLU A 51 13.30 6.40 18.18
N LEU A 52 12.28 6.64 17.35
CA LEU A 52 10.92 6.76 17.83
C LEU A 52 10.40 5.45 18.44
N TRP A 53 10.70 4.29 17.83
CA TRP A 53 10.34 3.00 18.43
C TRP A 53 11.00 2.77 19.78
N GLU A 54 12.28 3.13 19.94
CA GLU A 54 12.98 3.03 21.23
C GLU A 54 12.28 3.91 22.30
N GLN A 55 11.95 5.16 21.95
CA GLN A 55 11.21 6.06 22.83
C GLN A 55 9.79 5.57 23.17
N VAL A 56 9.07 5.01 22.20
CA VAL A 56 7.71 4.47 22.40
C VAL A 56 7.74 3.28 23.35
N LEU A 57 8.64 2.33 23.13
CA LEU A 57 8.77 1.13 23.97
C LEU A 57 9.20 1.50 25.40
N GLU A 58 10.16 2.43 25.55
CA GLU A 58 10.57 2.96 26.86
C GLU A 58 9.40 3.64 27.57
N HIS A 59 8.68 4.55 26.88
CA HIS A 59 7.52 5.26 27.44
C HIS A 59 6.41 4.33 27.91
N LEU A 60 6.17 3.24 27.20
CA LEU A 60 5.16 2.23 27.53
C LEU A 60 5.70 1.16 28.49
N ASN A 61 6.99 1.23 28.87
CA ASN A 61 7.69 0.23 29.66
C ASN A 61 7.60 -1.18 29.05
N ILE A 62 7.73 -1.28 27.71
CA ILE A 62 7.73 -2.52 26.95
C ILE A 62 9.18 -2.88 26.59
N GLN A 63 9.60 -4.09 26.89
CA GLN A 63 10.89 -4.59 26.48
C GLN A 63 10.82 -5.28 25.11
N TRP A 64 11.89 -5.25 24.31
CA TRP A 64 11.93 -5.89 23.01
C TRP A 64 11.50 -7.36 23.04
N HIS A 65 11.90 -8.12 24.04
CA HIS A 65 11.57 -9.54 24.18
C HIS A 65 10.10 -9.81 24.53
N GLU A 66 9.33 -8.77 24.91
CA GLU A 66 7.89 -8.87 25.15
C GLU A 66 7.08 -8.72 23.86
N ILE A 67 7.68 -8.27 22.77
CA ILE A 67 7.07 -8.35 21.45
C ILE A 67 7.08 -9.81 21.02
N LYS A 68 5.90 -10.40 20.84
CA LYS A 68 5.71 -11.84 20.55
C LYS A 68 5.31 -12.12 19.12
N LYS A 69 4.79 -11.12 18.41
CA LYS A 69 4.39 -11.21 17.00
C LYS A 69 4.64 -9.90 16.31
N ILE A 70 5.01 -9.99 15.04
CA ILE A 70 5.04 -8.87 14.09
C ILE A 70 4.18 -9.30 12.91
N ILE A 71 3.16 -8.52 12.58
CA ILE A 71 2.26 -8.78 11.46
C ILE A 71 2.48 -7.67 10.42
N VAL A 72 2.67 -8.06 9.17
CA VAL A 72 2.80 -7.13 8.04
C VAL A 72 1.62 -7.35 7.10
N THR A 73 0.82 -6.31 6.90
CA THR A 73 -0.39 -6.38 6.07
C THR A 73 -0.05 -6.57 4.60
N HIS A 74 0.99 -5.88 4.11
CA HIS A 74 1.45 -5.93 2.72
C HIS A 74 2.91 -5.47 2.57
N GLN A 75 3.45 -5.54 1.36
CA GLN A 75 4.88 -5.37 1.05
C GLN A 75 5.37 -3.92 0.92
N HIS A 76 4.54 -2.90 1.00
CA HIS A 76 5.03 -1.53 0.83
C HIS A 76 6.06 -1.17 1.91
N PRO A 77 7.09 -0.36 1.57
CA PRO A 77 8.23 -0.14 2.45
C PRO A 77 7.86 0.46 3.80
N ASP A 78 6.83 1.29 3.82
CA ASP A 78 6.34 1.97 5.02
C ASP A 78 5.54 1.05 5.98
N HIS A 79 5.19 -0.16 5.55
CA HIS A 79 4.62 -1.21 6.40
C HIS A 79 5.64 -2.30 6.72
N TYR A 80 6.44 -2.69 5.73
CA TYR A 80 7.37 -3.82 5.80
C TYR A 80 8.77 -3.44 6.34
N GLY A 81 9.19 -2.19 6.15
CA GLY A 81 10.59 -1.75 6.23
C GLY A 81 11.30 -2.08 7.54
N LEU A 82 10.64 -1.93 8.68
CA LEU A 82 11.21 -2.23 10.00
C LEU A 82 10.99 -3.67 10.48
N ALA A 83 10.28 -4.52 9.72
CA ALA A 83 9.93 -5.85 10.19
C ALA A 83 11.16 -6.73 10.50
N GLY A 84 12.19 -6.69 9.66
CA GLY A 84 13.43 -7.42 9.88
C GLY A 84 14.25 -6.88 11.07
N PHE A 85 14.37 -5.56 11.19
CA PHE A 85 15.01 -4.92 12.33
C PHE A 85 14.33 -5.28 13.66
N MET A 86 13.01 -5.22 13.71
CA MET A 86 12.25 -5.61 14.90
C MET A 86 12.41 -7.10 15.24
N GLN A 87 12.41 -7.96 14.21
CA GLN A 87 12.66 -9.39 14.40
C GLN A 87 14.02 -9.66 15.04
N GLU A 88 15.07 -8.98 14.59
CA GLU A 88 16.42 -9.12 15.17
C GLU A 88 16.46 -8.70 16.65
N ARG A 89 15.74 -7.63 17.03
CA ARG A 89 15.70 -7.10 18.39
C ARG A 89 14.83 -7.91 19.34
N SER A 90 13.69 -8.40 18.86
CA SER A 90 12.67 -9.07 19.68
C SER A 90 12.75 -10.61 19.64
N SER A 91 13.33 -11.17 18.58
CA SER A 91 13.23 -12.58 18.19
C SER A 91 11.78 -13.03 17.87
N ALA A 92 10.86 -12.10 17.68
CA ALA A 92 9.46 -12.39 17.36
C ALA A 92 9.31 -12.91 15.93
N PRO A 93 8.44 -13.89 15.68
CA PRO A 93 8.10 -14.31 14.32
C PRO A 93 7.38 -13.18 13.57
N VAL A 94 7.69 -13.05 12.29
CA VAL A 94 7.03 -12.12 11.36
C VAL A 94 6.02 -12.89 10.52
N PHE A 95 4.77 -12.44 10.51
CA PHE A 95 3.66 -13.03 9.76
C PHE A 95 3.28 -12.13 8.57
N MET A 96 3.18 -12.73 7.40
CA MET A 96 2.83 -12.04 6.16
C MET A 96 2.32 -13.06 5.13
N SER A 97 1.53 -12.64 4.15
CA SER A 97 1.16 -13.54 3.05
C SER A 97 2.37 -13.91 2.20
N SER A 98 2.37 -15.14 1.67
CA SER A 98 3.46 -15.61 0.79
C SER A 98 3.61 -14.73 -0.44
N ARG A 99 2.48 -14.28 -1.01
CA ARG A 99 2.47 -13.42 -2.20
C ARG A 99 3.06 -12.04 -1.93
N ALA A 100 2.67 -11.39 -0.84
CA ALA A 100 3.23 -10.10 -0.46
C ALA A 100 4.74 -10.21 -0.15
N HIS A 101 5.19 -11.30 0.50
CA HIS A 101 6.61 -11.52 0.75
C HIS A 101 7.41 -11.78 -0.55
N GLN A 102 6.90 -12.59 -1.47
CA GLN A 102 7.54 -12.79 -2.78
C GLN A 102 7.67 -11.46 -3.52
N TYR A 103 6.65 -10.61 -3.42
CA TYR A 103 6.65 -9.29 -4.03
C TYR A 103 7.63 -8.32 -3.35
N ALA A 104 7.72 -8.32 -2.02
CA ALA A 104 8.74 -7.58 -1.29
C ALA A 104 10.15 -7.97 -1.76
N ARG A 105 10.41 -9.27 -1.92
CA ARG A 105 11.69 -9.76 -2.42
C ARG A 105 11.97 -9.40 -3.88
N LYS A 106 10.93 -9.36 -4.72
CA LYS A 106 11.03 -8.91 -6.11
C LYS A 106 11.36 -7.43 -6.20
N LEU A 107 10.76 -6.61 -5.35
CA LEU A 107 10.98 -5.15 -5.37
C LEU A 107 12.27 -4.71 -4.67
N TRP A 108 12.63 -5.39 -3.57
CA TRP A 108 13.62 -4.91 -2.62
C TRP A 108 14.78 -5.90 -2.38
N GLY A 109 14.72 -7.11 -2.95
CA GLY A 109 15.76 -8.14 -2.82
C GLY A 109 16.96 -7.89 -3.72
N ASN A 110 18.10 -8.58 -3.43
CA ASN A 110 19.36 -8.42 -4.16
C ASN A 110 19.29 -8.80 -5.65
N GLU A 111 18.41 -9.73 -6.01
CA GLU A 111 18.28 -10.28 -7.36
C GLU A 111 17.33 -9.47 -8.26
N ALA A 112 16.58 -8.55 -7.68
CA ALA A 112 15.44 -7.92 -8.34
C ALA A 112 15.75 -6.54 -8.95
N GLU A 113 16.88 -5.93 -8.63
CA GLU A 113 17.15 -4.53 -9.02
C GLU A 113 17.24 -4.31 -10.52
N SER A 114 17.76 -5.27 -11.27
CA SER A 114 17.96 -5.07 -12.70
C SER A 114 16.66 -5.20 -13.51
N ASP A 115 15.72 -6.05 -13.08
CA ASP A 115 14.56 -6.38 -13.91
C ASP A 115 13.33 -5.53 -13.62
N TYR A 116 13.00 -5.29 -12.34
CA TYR A 116 11.78 -4.56 -11.99
C TYR A 116 11.86 -3.06 -12.32
N ASN A 117 12.92 -2.39 -11.87
CA ASN A 117 13.10 -0.95 -12.15
C ASN A 117 13.17 -0.71 -13.65
N ALA A 118 14.00 -1.49 -14.36
CA ALA A 118 14.11 -1.40 -15.80
C ALA A 118 12.77 -1.63 -16.51
N ALA A 119 11.99 -2.63 -16.08
CA ALA A 119 10.68 -2.91 -16.64
C ALA A 119 9.65 -1.78 -16.37
N LEU A 120 9.68 -1.19 -15.17
CA LEU A 120 8.82 -0.05 -14.83
C LEU A 120 9.17 1.19 -15.65
N LEU A 121 10.46 1.51 -15.76
CA LEU A 121 10.92 2.66 -16.56
C LEU A 121 10.62 2.46 -18.04
N ALA A 122 10.82 1.24 -18.57
CA ALA A 122 10.46 0.91 -19.95
C ALA A 122 8.93 1.01 -20.19
N LEU A 123 8.12 0.59 -19.21
CA LEU A 123 6.66 0.77 -19.26
C LEU A 123 6.32 2.27 -19.35
N PHE A 124 6.86 3.10 -18.47
CA PHE A 124 6.57 4.53 -18.46
C PHE A 124 7.07 5.26 -19.72
N ALA A 125 8.26 4.85 -20.23
CA ALA A 125 8.80 5.36 -21.49
C ALA A 125 7.85 5.12 -22.67
N LYS A 126 7.35 3.89 -22.83
CA LYS A 126 6.38 3.53 -23.88
C LYS A 126 5.08 4.34 -23.79
N HIS A 127 4.76 4.82 -22.63
CA HIS A 127 3.56 5.63 -22.37
C HIS A 127 3.81 7.14 -22.31
N GLY A 128 4.93 7.58 -22.90
CA GLY A 128 5.21 9.00 -23.19
C GLY A 128 5.95 9.77 -22.11
N MET A 129 6.44 9.11 -21.04
CA MET A 129 7.21 9.82 -20.00
C MET A 129 8.59 10.24 -20.51
N PRO A 130 8.98 11.53 -20.35
CA PRO A 130 10.29 12.03 -20.78
C PRO A 130 11.46 11.39 -20.03
N GLN A 131 12.60 11.21 -20.75
CA GLN A 131 13.79 10.52 -20.22
C GLN A 131 14.35 11.10 -18.91
N HIS A 132 14.37 12.43 -18.76
CA HIS A 132 14.87 13.04 -17.51
C HIS A 132 13.98 12.74 -16.28
N LEU A 133 12.66 12.51 -16.47
CA LEU A 133 11.76 12.10 -15.40
C LEU A 133 11.91 10.61 -15.08
N LEU A 134 12.17 9.77 -16.08
CA LEU A 134 12.50 8.36 -15.88
C LEU A 134 13.78 8.21 -15.03
N GLN A 135 14.81 8.99 -15.32
CA GLN A 135 16.04 9.00 -14.53
C GLN A 135 15.80 9.42 -13.07
N ALA A 136 15.01 10.47 -12.85
CA ALA A 136 14.67 10.92 -11.49
C ALA A 136 13.88 9.84 -10.71
N ILE A 137 13.01 9.07 -11.39
CA ILE A 137 12.29 7.95 -10.78
C ILE A 137 13.24 6.80 -10.43
N ASP A 138 14.21 6.47 -11.30
CA ASP A 138 15.20 5.42 -11.04
C ASP A 138 16.06 5.74 -9.81
N GLU A 139 16.57 6.97 -9.74
CA GLU A 139 17.30 7.48 -8.58
C GLU A 139 16.45 7.35 -7.29
N ASN A 140 15.19 7.75 -7.34
CA ASN A 140 14.27 7.65 -6.21
C ASN A 140 13.98 6.20 -5.78
N LEU A 141 13.80 5.28 -6.73
CA LEU A 141 13.59 3.85 -6.42
C LEU A 141 14.79 3.24 -5.69
N SER A 142 16.01 3.61 -6.10
CA SER A 142 17.26 3.11 -5.49
C SER A 142 17.40 3.52 -4.02
N GLU A 143 16.80 4.65 -3.60
CA GLU A 143 16.80 5.11 -2.22
C GLU A 143 15.96 4.24 -1.25
N PHE A 144 15.01 3.45 -1.78
CA PHE A 144 14.11 2.66 -0.92
C PHE A 144 14.73 1.37 -0.41
N ARG A 145 15.65 0.77 -1.16
CA ARG A 145 16.24 -0.53 -0.81
C ARG A 145 16.88 -0.57 0.59
N PRO A 146 17.75 0.38 0.99
CA PRO A 146 18.30 0.36 2.35
C PRO A 146 17.23 0.54 3.44
N ARG A 147 16.04 1.07 3.08
CA ARG A 147 14.93 1.34 4.02
C ARG A 147 14.04 0.13 4.31
N VAL A 148 14.39 -1.03 3.78
CA VAL A 148 13.65 -2.30 4.01
C VAL A 148 14.56 -3.45 4.46
N LEU A 149 15.84 -3.16 4.69
CA LEU A 149 16.80 -4.14 5.18
C LEU A 149 16.96 -4.06 6.70
N PRO A 150 17.27 -5.17 7.40
CA PRO A 150 17.33 -6.54 6.87
C PRO A 150 15.93 -7.08 6.54
N HIS A 151 15.86 -8.01 5.57
CA HIS A 151 14.61 -8.72 5.31
C HIS A 151 14.30 -9.71 6.45
N PRO A 152 13.03 -9.78 6.92
CA PRO A 152 12.65 -10.73 7.96
C PRO A 152 12.58 -12.17 7.43
N LYS A 153 12.72 -13.13 8.34
CA LYS A 153 12.25 -14.50 8.12
C LYS A 153 10.74 -14.53 8.36
N VAL A 154 9.98 -14.86 7.32
CA VAL A 154 8.52 -14.77 7.34
C VAL A 154 7.89 -16.14 7.60
N THR A 155 6.92 -16.16 8.51
CA THR A 155 5.94 -17.24 8.66
C THR A 155 4.73 -16.89 7.81
N TYR A 156 4.39 -17.76 6.85
CA TYR A 156 3.30 -17.49 5.92
C TYR A 156 1.93 -17.70 6.54
N ILE A 157 1.05 -16.77 6.27
CA ILE A 157 -0.39 -16.80 6.55
C ILE A 157 -1.16 -16.57 5.24
N GLN A 158 -2.38 -17.03 5.17
CA GLN A 158 -3.20 -16.94 3.96
C GLN A 158 -4.65 -16.57 4.25
N ALA A 159 -5.31 -15.98 3.27
CA ALA A 159 -6.72 -15.67 3.36
C ALA A 159 -7.57 -16.93 3.62
N GLY A 160 -8.61 -16.79 4.44
CA GLY A 160 -9.46 -17.87 4.90
C GLY A 160 -8.99 -18.55 6.20
N ASP A 161 -7.70 -18.40 6.56
CA ASP A 161 -7.21 -18.85 7.86
C ASP A 161 -7.58 -17.87 8.98
N THR A 162 -7.30 -18.26 10.21
CA THR A 162 -7.38 -17.37 11.37
C THR A 162 -6.01 -17.24 12.04
N ILE A 163 -5.75 -16.08 12.64
CA ILE A 163 -4.58 -15.83 13.47
C ILE A 163 -5.01 -15.28 14.83
N ALA A 164 -4.32 -15.73 15.90
CA ALA A 164 -4.58 -15.21 17.24
C ALA A 164 -3.61 -14.09 17.61
N PHE A 165 -4.13 -12.95 18.06
CA PHE A 165 -3.40 -11.88 18.73
C PHE A 165 -4.36 -10.98 19.51
N GLY A 166 -3.85 -10.28 20.54
CA GLY A 166 -4.67 -9.42 21.39
C GLY A 166 -5.76 -10.19 22.14
N ASP A 167 -5.50 -11.46 22.50
CA ASP A 167 -6.46 -12.40 23.10
C ASP A 167 -7.73 -12.62 22.27
N ARG A 168 -7.63 -12.49 20.93
CA ARG A 168 -8.73 -12.60 19.95
C ARG A 168 -8.32 -13.47 18.77
N GLN A 169 -9.33 -13.97 18.06
CA GLN A 169 -9.16 -14.65 16.78
C GLN A 169 -9.51 -13.68 15.65
N TRP A 170 -8.69 -13.66 14.62
CA TRP A 170 -8.84 -12.78 13.46
C TRP A 170 -8.94 -13.59 12.19
N LEU A 171 -10.03 -13.44 11.45
CA LEU A 171 -10.18 -13.98 10.11
C LEU A 171 -9.30 -13.18 9.14
N LEU A 172 -8.52 -13.88 8.32
CA LEU A 172 -7.70 -13.28 7.28
C LEU A 172 -8.50 -13.17 5.98
N ILE A 173 -8.59 -11.96 5.45
CA ILE A 173 -9.37 -11.65 4.25
C ILE A 173 -8.41 -11.15 3.18
N ASP A 174 -8.43 -11.78 1.98
CA ASP A 174 -7.68 -11.28 0.83
C ASP A 174 -8.22 -9.93 0.37
N ALA A 175 -7.35 -8.96 0.21
CA ALA A 175 -7.71 -7.59 -0.15
C ALA A 175 -6.81 -7.05 -1.28
N PRO A 176 -6.91 -7.63 -2.50
CA PRO A 176 -6.07 -7.24 -3.61
C PRO A 176 -6.47 -5.90 -4.24
N GLY A 177 -5.56 -5.32 -5.00
CA GLY A 177 -5.76 -4.14 -5.83
C GLY A 177 -4.86 -2.97 -5.45
N HIS A 178 -4.82 -2.54 -4.19
CA HIS A 178 -3.78 -1.64 -3.70
C HIS A 178 -2.42 -2.37 -3.68
N ALA A 179 -2.41 -3.55 -3.10
CA ALA A 179 -1.25 -4.43 -3.10
C ALA A 179 -1.70 -5.90 -3.23
N PHE A 180 -1.09 -6.65 -4.14
CA PHE A 180 -1.38 -8.07 -4.28
C PHE A 180 -0.77 -8.87 -3.12
N GLY A 181 -1.61 -9.68 -2.48
CA GLY A 181 -1.27 -10.42 -1.27
C GLY A 181 -1.47 -9.62 0.02
N GLN A 182 -2.03 -8.42 -0.04
CA GLN A 182 -2.48 -7.70 1.14
C GLN A 182 -3.58 -8.46 1.86
N LEU A 183 -3.51 -8.52 3.19
CA LEU A 183 -4.52 -9.12 4.05
C LEU A 183 -5.16 -8.07 4.94
N CYS A 184 -6.50 -8.15 5.06
CA CYS A 184 -7.23 -7.54 6.15
C CYS A 184 -7.44 -8.56 7.27
N PHE A 185 -7.54 -8.09 8.52
CA PHE A 185 -7.74 -8.94 9.70
C PHE A 185 -9.04 -8.53 10.37
N TYR A 186 -10.03 -9.43 10.36
CA TYR A 186 -11.37 -9.15 10.87
C TYR A 186 -11.68 -9.96 12.12
N ASN A 187 -12.10 -9.26 13.17
CA ASN A 187 -12.69 -9.87 14.35
C ASN A 187 -14.20 -9.67 14.34
N GLU A 188 -14.94 -10.77 14.27
CA GLU A 188 -16.41 -10.76 14.16
C GLU A 188 -17.08 -10.33 15.47
N ASP A 189 -16.57 -10.79 16.61
CA ASP A 189 -17.16 -10.54 17.93
C ASP A 189 -17.18 -9.05 18.27
N GLU A 190 -16.07 -8.36 17.99
CA GLU A 190 -15.96 -6.92 18.24
C GLU A 190 -16.25 -6.06 17.01
N GLN A 191 -16.43 -6.65 15.83
CA GLN A 191 -16.65 -5.97 14.56
C GLN A 191 -15.55 -4.96 14.24
N ILE A 192 -14.31 -5.36 14.46
CA ILE A 192 -13.11 -4.55 14.20
C ILE A 192 -12.35 -5.16 13.01
N MET A 193 -11.79 -4.29 12.16
CA MET A 193 -10.98 -4.70 11.03
C MET A 193 -9.68 -3.89 10.96
N PHE A 194 -8.51 -4.56 10.95
CA PHE A 194 -7.29 -3.96 10.44
C PHE A 194 -7.32 -4.08 8.92
N CYS A 195 -7.33 -2.98 8.20
CA CYS A 195 -7.53 -2.98 6.77
C CYS A 195 -6.29 -2.59 5.94
N GLY A 196 -5.14 -2.42 6.60
CA GLY A 196 -3.94 -1.95 5.91
C GLY A 196 -4.26 -0.73 5.05
N ASP A 197 -3.81 -0.75 3.81
CA ASP A 197 -4.08 0.32 2.86
C ASP A 197 -5.22 0.01 1.88
N GLN A 198 -6.00 -1.05 2.12
CA GLN A 198 -7.17 -1.32 1.28
C GLN A 198 -8.28 -0.27 1.45
N VAL A 199 -8.44 0.24 2.66
CA VAL A 199 -9.42 1.30 2.95
C VAL A 199 -8.77 2.34 3.85
N LEU A 200 -8.67 3.59 3.37
CA LEU A 200 -8.07 4.72 4.08
C LEU A 200 -9.10 5.80 4.36
N ASP A 201 -8.98 6.51 5.49
CA ASP A 201 -9.83 7.65 5.79
C ASP A 201 -9.42 8.87 4.93
N ARG A 202 -10.37 9.54 4.31
CA ARG A 202 -10.25 10.82 3.56
C ARG A 202 -9.34 10.82 2.33
N ILE A 203 -8.42 9.87 2.20
CA ILE A 203 -7.59 9.72 0.99
C ILE A 203 -7.92 8.41 0.28
N THR A 204 -7.61 8.33 -1.00
CA THR A 204 -7.77 7.08 -1.76
C THR A 204 -6.48 6.28 -1.71
N PRO A 205 -6.55 4.95 -1.50
CA PRO A 205 -5.43 4.07 -1.75
C PRO A 205 -4.93 4.22 -3.19
N ASN A 206 -3.63 4.20 -3.37
CA ASN A 206 -3.06 4.13 -4.71
C ASN A 206 -3.29 2.74 -5.30
N VAL A 207 -3.78 2.66 -6.53
CA VAL A 207 -3.97 1.42 -7.29
C VAL A 207 -3.10 1.47 -8.52
N SER A 208 -2.02 0.71 -8.52
CA SER A 208 -0.95 0.81 -9.51
C SER A 208 -0.86 -0.39 -10.42
N ILE A 209 -0.62 -0.14 -11.71
CA ILE A 209 -0.07 -1.16 -12.59
C ILE A 209 1.39 -1.44 -12.20
N VAL A 210 1.73 -2.71 -12.16
CA VAL A 210 3.06 -3.20 -11.81
C VAL A 210 3.54 -4.18 -12.87
N PRO A 211 4.73 -3.97 -13.47
CA PRO A 211 5.25 -4.88 -14.49
C PRO A 211 5.36 -6.32 -14.01
N GLY A 212 4.76 -7.23 -14.79
CA GLY A 212 4.78 -8.68 -14.51
C GLY A 212 3.82 -9.15 -13.42
N GLU A 213 2.91 -8.27 -12.97
CA GLU A 213 1.78 -8.59 -12.08
C GLU A 213 0.44 -8.53 -12.85
N GLU A 214 -0.70 -8.53 -12.14
CA GLU A 214 -2.02 -8.46 -12.74
C GLU A 214 -2.23 -7.22 -13.61
N GLN A 215 -2.85 -7.41 -14.75
CA GLN A 215 -3.06 -6.36 -15.75
C GLN A 215 -4.23 -5.43 -15.42
N ASP A 216 -5.13 -5.83 -14.51
CA ASP A 216 -6.32 -5.06 -14.13
C ASP A 216 -6.43 -4.86 -12.60
N PRO A 217 -5.45 -4.17 -11.99
CA PRO A 217 -5.44 -3.98 -10.53
C PRO A 217 -6.66 -3.19 -10.03
N LEU A 218 -7.18 -2.26 -10.83
CA LEU A 218 -8.37 -1.48 -10.44
C LEU A 218 -9.62 -2.37 -10.36
N HIS A 219 -9.77 -3.35 -11.23
CA HIS A 219 -10.86 -4.32 -11.11
C HIS A 219 -10.76 -5.10 -9.80
N HIS A 220 -9.59 -5.63 -9.50
CA HIS A 220 -9.35 -6.36 -8.26
C HIS A 220 -9.65 -5.49 -7.02
N PHE A 221 -9.23 -4.22 -7.05
CA PHE A 221 -9.53 -3.27 -5.98
C PHE A 221 -11.03 -3.07 -5.79
N LEU A 222 -11.77 -2.78 -6.87
CA LEU A 222 -13.22 -2.56 -6.82
C LEU A 222 -13.98 -3.82 -6.38
N MET A 223 -13.58 -5.01 -6.83
CA MET A 223 -14.15 -6.28 -6.39
C MET A 223 -13.86 -6.56 -4.91
N SER A 224 -12.66 -6.24 -4.44
CA SER A 224 -12.29 -6.36 -3.04
C SER A 224 -13.11 -5.42 -2.15
N LEU A 225 -13.33 -4.16 -2.57
CA LEU A 225 -14.24 -3.24 -1.85
C LEU A 225 -15.67 -3.80 -1.78
N GLU A 226 -16.17 -4.41 -2.85
CA GLU A 226 -17.49 -5.02 -2.85
C GLU A 226 -17.58 -6.24 -1.91
N GLN A 227 -16.53 -7.08 -1.91
CA GLN A 227 -16.41 -8.20 -0.98
C GLN A 227 -16.40 -7.73 0.48
N LEU A 228 -15.70 -6.63 0.79
CA LEU A 228 -15.61 -6.12 2.16
C LEU A 228 -16.96 -5.62 2.72
N LYS A 229 -17.96 -5.30 1.89
CA LYS A 229 -19.30 -4.91 2.34
C LYS A 229 -20.07 -6.00 3.09
N GLN A 230 -19.69 -7.27 2.90
CA GLN A 230 -20.34 -8.38 3.62
C GLN A 230 -20.00 -8.42 5.12
N TYR A 231 -18.91 -7.74 5.53
CA TYR A 231 -18.47 -7.72 6.92
C TYR A 231 -19.08 -6.55 7.68
N LYS A 232 -19.61 -6.83 8.84
CA LYS A 232 -20.13 -5.79 9.74
C LYS A 232 -18.98 -5.19 10.53
N VAL A 233 -18.51 -4.02 10.11
CA VAL A 233 -17.37 -3.33 10.71
C VAL A 233 -17.82 -2.05 11.39
N ARG A 234 -17.72 -1.99 12.75
CA ARG A 234 -17.98 -0.78 13.51
C ARG A 234 -16.76 0.14 13.61
N LEU A 235 -15.55 -0.45 13.51
CA LEU A 235 -14.28 0.27 13.58
C LEU A 235 -13.28 -0.39 12.64
N ALA A 236 -12.80 0.35 11.63
CA ALA A 236 -11.68 -0.08 10.83
C ALA A 236 -10.41 0.70 11.19
N LEU A 237 -9.29 0.00 11.21
CA LEU A 237 -7.97 0.47 11.60
C LEU A 237 -7.06 0.44 10.36
N PRO A 238 -6.91 1.59 9.66
CA PRO A 238 -6.16 1.69 8.41
C PRO A 238 -4.66 1.89 8.63
N GLY A 239 -3.86 1.64 7.59
CA GLY A 239 -2.43 1.93 7.57
C GLY A 239 -2.09 3.42 7.60
N HIS A 240 -3.00 4.29 7.14
CA HIS A 240 -2.82 5.75 7.18
C HIS A 240 -4.09 6.46 7.62
N ARG A 241 -3.92 7.70 8.13
CA ARG A 241 -5.00 8.58 8.60
C ARG A 241 -5.66 8.06 9.88
N ASP A 242 -6.91 8.47 10.09
CA ASP A 242 -7.64 8.18 11.32
C ASP A 242 -8.45 6.88 11.22
N PRO A 243 -8.77 6.23 12.35
CA PRO A 243 -9.70 5.09 12.37
C PRO A 243 -11.06 5.43 11.76
N ILE A 244 -11.69 4.46 11.09
CA ILE A 244 -12.92 4.65 10.30
C ILE A 244 -14.11 4.03 11.05
N VAL A 245 -15.07 4.84 11.44
CA VAL A 245 -16.32 4.39 12.11
C VAL A 245 -17.48 4.17 11.14
N ASN A 246 -17.48 4.80 9.98
CA ASN A 246 -18.45 4.56 8.91
C ASN A 246 -17.80 3.78 7.76
N PHE A 247 -17.48 2.51 8.02
CA PHE A 247 -16.74 1.69 7.06
C PHE A 247 -17.53 1.47 5.76
N ALA A 248 -18.81 1.10 5.85
CA ALA A 248 -19.66 0.87 4.67
C ALA A 248 -19.75 2.13 3.78
N GLY A 249 -20.03 3.29 4.38
CA GLY A 249 -20.05 4.56 3.64
C GLY A 249 -18.71 4.91 3.03
N ARG A 250 -17.58 4.51 3.67
CA ARG A 250 -16.25 4.74 3.11
C ARG A 250 -15.97 3.85 1.90
N LEU A 251 -16.39 2.60 1.91
CA LEU A 251 -16.31 1.71 0.74
C LEU A 251 -17.06 2.30 -0.47
N GLU A 252 -18.26 2.80 -0.25
CA GLU A 252 -19.06 3.44 -1.31
C GLU A 252 -18.39 4.70 -1.86
N GLN A 253 -17.81 5.54 -1.00
CA GLN A 253 -17.07 6.74 -1.42
C GLN A 253 -15.88 6.39 -2.30
N LEU A 254 -15.12 5.33 -1.98
CA LEU A 254 -14.00 4.86 -2.78
C LEU A 254 -14.46 4.35 -4.16
N GLN A 255 -15.52 3.55 -4.21
CA GLN A 255 -16.10 3.09 -5.48
C GLN A 255 -16.58 4.26 -6.35
N GLN A 256 -17.29 5.21 -5.77
CA GLN A 256 -17.76 6.41 -6.48
C GLN A 256 -16.60 7.30 -6.95
N HIS A 257 -15.50 7.38 -6.18
CA HIS A 257 -14.31 8.11 -6.59
C HIS A 257 -13.72 7.54 -7.88
N HIS A 258 -13.50 6.23 -7.93
CA HIS A 258 -12.96 5.59 -9.14
C HIS A 258 -13.94 5.65 -10.33
N ALA A 259 -15.24 5.50 -10.10
CA ALA A 259 -16.24 5.67 -11.15
C ALA A 259 -16.15 7.07 -11.79
N ARG A 260 -16.15 8.14 -10.97
CA ARG A 260 -16.00 9.51 -11.48
C ARG A 260 -14.68 9.74 -12.20
N ARG A 261 -13.58 9.14 -11.73
CA ARG A 261 -12.27 9.25 -12.38
C ARG A 261 -12.27 8.59 -13.75
N LEU A 262 -12.86 7.40 -13.87
CA LEU A 262 -13.02 6.67 -15.13
C LEU A 262 -13.88 7.46 -16.14
N ASP A 263 -15.00 8.04 -15.70
CA ASP A 263 -15.86 8.88 -16.54
C ASP A 263 -15.09 10.12 -17.06
N ASN A 264 -14.36 10.80 -16.18
CA ASN A 264 -13.56 11.96 -16.57
C ASN A 264 -12.44 11.58 -17.57
N MET A 265 -11.80 10.41 -17.41
CA MET A 265 -10.79 9.93 -18.37
C MET A 265 -11.42 9.61 -19.73
N LEU A 266 -12.59 8.98 -19.75
CA LEU A 266 -13.33 8.74 -20.99
C LEU A 266 -13.71 10.04 -21.69
N ASP A 267 -14.20 11.03 -20.95
CA ASP A 267 -14.58 12.33 -21.52
C ASP A 267 -13.38 13.08 -22.11
N GLN A 268 -12.22 12.98 -21.47
CA GLN A 268 -10.96 13.50 -22.01
C GLN A 268 -10.58 12.79 -23.31
N LEU A 269 -10.59 11.44 -23.32
CA LEU A 269 -10.16 10.64 -24.47
C LEU A 269 -11.13 10.71 -25.68
N ARG A 270 -12.37 11.15 -25.46
CA ARG A 270 -13.30 11.50 -26.54
C ARG A 270 -12.92 12.80 -27.25
N GLN A 271 -12.25 13.71 -26.57
CA GLN A 271 -11.87 15.02 -27.12
C GLN A 271 -10.50 14.97 -27.80
N VAL A 272 -9.55 14.23 -27.22
CA VAL A 272 -8.17 14.19 -27.70
C VAL A 272 -7.51 12.85 -27.41
N SER A 273 -6.83 12.30 -28.42
CA SER A 273 -5.92 11.17 -28.19
C SER A 273 -4.67 11.64 -27.47
N CYS A 274 -4.27 10.94 -26.41
CA CYS A 274 -3.09 11.32 -25.62
C CYS A 274 -2.36 10.09 -25.08
N THR A 275 -1.11 10.29 -24.67
CA THR A 275 -0.32 9.30 -23.93
C THR A 275 -0.82 9.16 -22.49
N ALA A 276 -0.44 8.08 -21.80
CA ALA A 276 -0.74 7.97 -20.37
C ALA A 276 -0.04 9.06 -19.55
N PHE A 277 1.14 9.52 -19.95
CA PHE A 277 1.83 10.61 -19.26
C PHE A 277 1.09 11.94 -19.39
N GLU A 278 0.60 12.29 -20.59
CA GLU A 278 -0.23 13.48 -20.79
C GLU A 278 -1.54 13.39 -19.98
N SER A 279 -2.19 12.22 -19.97
CA SER A 279 -3.36 11.97 -19.14
C SER A 279 -3.05 12.11 -17.64
N CYS A 280 -1.91 11.58 -17.17
CA CYS A 280 -1.46 11.74 -15.80
C CYS A 280 -1.32 13.21 -15.40
N GLU A 281 -0.72 14.03 -16.23
CA GLU A 281 -0.57 15.47 -15.97
C GLU A 281 -1.91 16.23 -15.92
N LEU A 282 -2.87 15.83 -16.74
CA LEU A 282 -4.21 16.42 -16.71
C LEU A 282 -4.97 16.12 -15.41
N PHE A 283 -4.83 14.90 -14.89
CA PHE A 283 -5.55 14.47 -13.68
C PHE A 283 -4.87 14.86 -12.38
N PHE A 284 -3.55 14.83 -12.34
CA PHE A 284 -2.78 15.04 -11.11
C PHE A 284 -2.01 16.37 -11.10
N GLY A 285 -1.89 17.03 -12.25
CA GLY A 285 -1.20 18.30 -12.41
C GLY A 285 0.29 18.16 -12.77
N SER A 286 0.79 19.07 -13.61
CA SER A 286 2.18 19.09 -14.09
C SER A 286 3.21 19.39 -12.98
N HIS A 287 2.77 19.87 -11.81
CA HIS A 287 3.64 20.08 -10.64
C HIS A 287 4.28 18.78 -10.13
N LEU A 288 3.70 17.62 -10.47
CA LEU A 288 4.27 16.31 -10.13
C LEU A 288 5.66 16.06 -10.75
N ARG A 289 6.01 16.74 -11.84
CA ARG A 289 7.36 16.66 -12.43
C ARG A 289 8.48 17.02 -11.45
N GLN A 290 8.17 17.78 -10.40
CA GLN A 290 9.12 18.19 -9.36
C GLN A 290 9.28 17.16 -8.24
N ASN A 291 8.51 16.06 -8.25
CA ASN A 291 8.53 15.04 -7.22
C ASN A 291 8.43 13.65 -7.83
N ALA A 292 9.58 13.02 -8.05
CA ALA A 292 9.70 11.71 -8.69
C ALA A 292 8.90 10.61 -7.97
N HIS A 293 8.86 10.65 -6.63
CA HIS A 293 8.08 9.72 -5.83
C HIS A 293 6.58 9.80 -6.14
N ASN A 294 6.00 11.00 -6.06
CA ASN A 294 4.58 11.20 -6.34
C ASN A 294 4.24 10.97 -7.81
N LEU A 295 5.13 11.37 -8.73
CA LEU A 295 4.96 11.17 -10.16
C LEU A 295 4.88 9.70 -10.53
N ARG A 296 5.75 8.87 -9.94
CA ARG A 296 5.76 7.42 -10.14
C ARG A 296 4.41 6.79 -9.78
N PHE A 297 3.86 7.15 -8.62
CA PHE A 297 2.55 6.65 -8.18
C PHE A 297 1.41 7.13 -9.07
N ALA A 298 1.39 8.43 -9.40
CA ALA A 298 0.37 8.99 -10.27
C ALA A 298 0.38 8.37 -11.68
N MET A 299 1.56 8.13 -12.25
CA MET A 299 1.71 7.49 -13.55
C MET A 299 1.22 6.04 -13.53
N ALA A 300 1.62 5.26 -12.53
CA ALA A 300 1.20 3.86 -12.38
C ALA A 300 -0.32 3.74 -12.12
N GLU A 301 -0.91 4.67 -11.38
CA GLU A 301 -2.35 4.75 -11.15
C GLU A 301 -3.10 5.16 -12.43
N THR A 302 -2.58 6.09 -13.21
CA THR A 302 -3.15 6.47 -14.52
C THR A 302 -3.20 5.25 -15.43
N LEU A 303 -2.11 4.49 -15.52
CA LEU A 303 -2.04 3.27 -16.31
C LEU A 303 -3.04 2.22 -15.84
N ALA A 304 -3.25 2.06 -14.53
CA ALA A 304 -4.25 1.15 -13.99
C ALA A 304 -5.69 1.51 -14.43
N HIS A 305 -6.02 2.80 -14.47
CA HIS A 305 -7.32 3.26 -14.94
C HIS A 305 -7.49 3.10 -16.45
N LEU A 306 -6.45 3.41 -17.24
CA LEU A 306 -6.47 3.19 -18.69
C LEU A 306 -6.60 1.71 -19.03
N ALA A 307 -5.84 0.83 -18.37
CA ALA A 307 -5.95 -0.63 -18.55
C ALA A 307 -7.38 -1.13 -18.23
N TYR A 308 -7.97 -0.64 -17.14
CA TYR A 308 -9.36 -0.97 -16.78
C TYR A 308 -10.35 -0.60 -17.89
N LEU A 309 -10.22 0.58 -18.51
CA LEU A 309 -11.08 1.03 -19.61
C LEU A 309 -10.82 0.24 -20.89
N GLU A 310 -9.55 -0.03 -21.22
CA GLU A 310 -9.16 -0.77 -22.43
C GLU A 310 -9.64 -2.21 -22.41
N ILE A 311 -9.44 -2.93 -21.29
CA ILE A 311 -9.92 -4.32 -21.11
C ILE A 311 -11.45 -4.41 -21.29
N ARG A 312 -12.18 -3.34 -20.97
CA ARG A 312 -13.66 -3.26 -21.14
C ARG A 312 -14.09 -2.70 -22.50
N GLY A 313 -13.13 -2.50 -23.42
CA GLY A 313 -13.42 -2.02 -24.78
C GLY A 313 -13.98 -0.60 -24.83
N LYS A 314 -13.72 0.24 -23.81
CA LYS A 314 -14.15 1.64 -23.77
C LYS A 314 -13.16 2.57 -24.47
N ILE A 315 -11.92 2.17 -24.52
CA ILE A 315 -10.83 2.86 -25.21
C ILE A 315 -9.99 1.85 -25.97
N VAL A 316 -9.20 2.33 -26.91
CA VAL A 316 -8.17 1.56 -27.62
C VAL A 316 -6.85 2.28 -27.53
N SER A 317 -5.77 1.52 -27.60
CA SER A 317 -4.41 2.05 -27.68
C SER A 317 -3.80 1.81 -29.04
N GLU A 318 -3.01 2.75 -29.55
CA GLU A 318 -2.28 2.69 -30.80
C GLU A 318 -0.85 3.18 -30.57
N SER A 319 0.14 2.52 -31.18
CA SER A 319 1.54 2.98 -31.13
C SER A 319 1.85 3.84 -32.36
N ASN A 320 2.59 4.93 -32.17
CA ASN A 320 3.17 5.69 -33.26
C ASN A 320 4.47 5.05 -33.78
N ASP A 321 5.13 5.69 -34.76
CA ASP A 321 6.40 5.23 -35.34
C ASP A 321 7.54 5.14 -34.31
N ASP A 322 7.51 5.96 -33.26
CA ASP A 322 8.47 5.96 -32.15
C ASP A 322 8.11 4.93 -31.06
N GLN A 323 7.13 4.05 -31.28
CA GLN A 323 6.64 3.06 -30.32
C GLN A 323 5.98 3.65 -29.06
N ILE A 324 5.60 4.92 -29.10
CA ILE A 324 4.84 5.58 -28.01
C ILE A 324 3.36 5.25 -28.14
N ILE A 325 2.75 4.84 -27.02
CA ILE A 325 1.36 4.42 -26.94
C ILE A 325 0.44 5.62 -26.66
N TYR A 326 -0.55 5.80 -27.52
CA TYR A 326 -1.62 6.78 -27.41
C TYR A 326 -2.95 6.07 -27.18
N TYR A 327 -3.78 6.66 -26.35
CA TYR A 327 -5.12 6.17 -26.04
C TYR A 327 -6.18 7.09 -26.63
N LYS A 328 -7.28 6.48 -27.10
CA LYS A 328 -8.46 7.20 -27.58
C LYS A 328 -9.74 6.44 -27.23
N SER A 329 -10.85 7.14 -27.09
CA SER A 329 -12.17 6.53 -26.92
C SER A 329 -12.55 5.73 -28.18
N VAL A 330 -13.28 4.64 -27.97
CA VAL A 330 -13.94 3.87 -29.04
C VAL A 330 -15.17 4.62 -29.52
#